data_40d659188bfba870daefbdcb7bf41a49
#
_entry.id   40d659188bfba870daefbdcb7bf41a49
#
_cell.length_a   1.000
_cell.length_b   1.000
_cell.length_c   1.000
_cell.angle_alpha   90.00
_cell.angle_beta   90.00
_cell.angle_gamma   90.00
#
_symmetry.space_group_name_H-M   'P 1'
#
loop_
_entity.id
_entity.type
_entity.pdbx_description
1 polymer ?
#
loop_
_entity_poly.entity_id
_entity_poly.type
_entity_poly.pdbx_seq_one_letter_code
_entity_poly.pdbx_strand_id
1 'polypeptide(L)'
;PVLRNRKKNNKKISWITAYDFATASFAEEAGIDMILVGDSGGMTMMGKPSTISVTMDEMVMFTSSVLRGVKTCFVVADMPFMSYQVSNEEAVRNAGRLMSLGSDAVKLEGGKEMAPRIQAITDAGIPVVSHLGLTPQSLSQLGGYRVQGRSLTSFKNLLNDILAVEKAGAAFHLLECVPEEVTAEIYRHVKNPLYGIGSGRNVDGQLVISHDMLGLFVGDVDPKFVKKYANLSKICLLYTSPSPRDSSK
;
A
#
# COMPACT_ATOMS: atom_id res chain seq x y z
N PRO A 1 -7.88 11.19 -13.75
CA PRO A 1 -7.22 12.01 -14.81
C PRO A 1 -5.87 12.56 -14.35
N VAL A 2 -5.76 13.14 -13.15
CA VAL A 2 -4.53 13.82 -12.65
C VAL A 2 -3.32 12.88 -12.64
N LEU A 3 -3.42 11.70 -12.03
CA LEU A 3 -2.30 10.74 -11.92
C LEU A 3 -1.86 10.20 -13.29
N ARG A 4 -2.81 9.92 -14.20
CA ARG A 4 -2.48 9.56 -15.59
C ARG A 4 -1.77 10.67 -16.34
N ASN A 5 -2.14 11.92 -16.09
CA ASN A 5 -1.45 13.08 -16.69
C ASN A 5 -0.03 13.24 -16.14
N ARG A 6 0.20 12.94 -14.86
CA ARG A 6 1.55 12.92 -14.29
C ARG A 6 2.45 11.87 -14.95
N LYS A 7 1.94 10.64 -15.18
CA LYS A 7 2.66 9.62 -15.96
C LYS A 7 3.06 10.13 -17.33
N LYS A 8 2.11 10.71 -18.09
CA LYS A 8 2.37 11.27 -19.43
C LYS A 8 3.45 12.35 -19.41
N ASN A 9 3.55 13.11 -18.34
CA ASN A 9 4.51 14.21 -18.17
C ASN A 9 5.78 13.79 -17.42
N ASN A 10 6.00 12.49 -17.20
CA ASN A 10 7.14 11.94 -16.44
C ASN A 10 7.31 12.56 -15.04
N LYS A 11 6.22 13.01 -14.42
CA LYS A 11 6.24 13.52 -13.03
C LYS A 11 5.99 12.38 -12.07
N LYS A 12 7.00 12.07 -11.26
CA LYS A 12 6.91 11.02 -10.23
C LYS A 12 5.92 11.41 -9.15
N ILE A 13 5.28 10.40 -8.57
CA ILE A 13 4.33 10.51 -7.47
C ILE A 13 5.00 10.06 -6.18
N SER A 14 4.88 10.86 -5.14
CA SER A 14 5.21 10.50 -3.78
C SER A 14 4.01 9.82 -3.12
N TRP A 15 4.21 8.63 -2.55
CA TRP A 15 3.16 7.86 -1.91
C TRP A 15 3.65 7.32 -0.58
N ILE A 16 2.89 7.54 0.50
CA ILE A 16 3.26 7.12 1.86
C ILE A 16 2.05 6.50 2.55
N THR A 17 2.27 5.61 3.50
CA THR A 17 1.18 5.14 4.35
C THR A 17 0.87 6.14 5.46
N ALA A 18 -0.42 6.23 5.83
CA ALA A 18 -0.86 6.86 7.07
C ALA A 18 -2.05 6.07 7.64
N TYR A 19 -2.20 6.10 8.96
CA TYR A 19 -3.23 5.34 9.66
C TYR A 19 -4.01 6.20 10.67
N ASP A 20 -3.60 7.44 10.85
CA ASP A 20 -4.15 8.39 11.81
C ASP A 20 -4.20 9.82 11.26
N PHE A 21 -4.92 10.68 11.97
CA PHE A 21 -5.13 12.07 11.61
C PHE A 21 -3.83 12.88 11.55
N ALA A 22 -2.96 12.74 12.54
CA ALA A 22 -1.76 13.57 12.64
C ALA A 22 -0.76 13.26 11.53
N THR A 23 -0.47 11.97 11.30
CA THR A 23 0.41 11.52 10.21
C THR A 23 -0.11 11.95 8.85
N ALA A 24 -1.43 11.83 8.63
CA ALA A 24 -2.07 12.27 7.40
C ALA A 24 -1.95 13.79 7.19
N SER A 25 -2.17 14.59 8.25
CA SER A 25 -2.04 16.05 8.18
C SER A 25 -0.61 16.49 7.88
N PHE A 26 0.40 15.84 8.45
CA PHE A 26 1.80 16.12 8.14
C PHE A 26 2.17 15.73 6.71
N ALA A 27 1.63 14.61 6.19
CA ALA A 27 1.82 14.22 4.81
C ALA A 27 1.21 15.25 3.83
N GLU A 28 0.00 15.73 4.11
CA GLU A 28 -0.67 16.79 3.35
C GLU A 28 0.18 18.08 3.33
N GLU A 29 0.64 18.53 4.51
CA GLU A 29 1.45 19.74 4.64
C GLU A 29 2.82 19.60 3.94
N ALA A 30 3.40 18.39 3.96
CA ALA A 30 4.64 18.09 3.25
C ALA A 30 4.48 18.00 1.73
N GLY A 31 3.26 18.08 1.20
CA GLY A 31 2.97 18.02 -0.23
C GLY A 31 3.08 16.61 -0.82
N ILE A 32 2.84 15.58 -0.02
CA ILE A 32 2.72 14.20 -0.51
C ILE A 32 1.54 14.09 -1.46
N ASP A 33 1.73 13.41 -2.59
CA ASP A 33 0.70 13.30 -3.64
C ASP A 33 -0.39 12.29 -3.28
N MET A 34 -0.01 11.16 -2.66
CA MET A 34 -0.92 10.07 -2.35
C MET A 34 -0.68 9.50 -0.95
N ILE A 35 -1.75 9.09 -0.31
CA ILE A 35 -1.71 8.35 0.97
C ILE A 35 -2.35 6.97 0.78
N LEU A 36 -1.68 5.93 1.30
CA LEU A 36 -2.24 4.60 1.48
C LEU A 36 -2.68 4.43 2.92
N VAL A 37 -3.97 4.18 3.12
CA VAL A 37 -4.45 3.62 4.39
C VAL A 37 -4.30 2.11 4.28
N GLY A 38 -3.10 1.63 4.67
CA GLY A 38 -2.72 0.23 4.50
C GLY A 38 -3.25 -0.67 5.62
N ASP A 39 -3.53 -1.93 5.30
CA ASP A 39 -3.78 -2.97 6.31
C ASP A 39 -2.53 -3.26 7.17
N SER A 40 -1.35 -2.83 6.70
CA SER A 40 -0.11 -2.75 7.49
C SER A 40 -0.27 -1.95 8.79
N GLY A 41 -1.30 -1.09 8.91
CA GLY A 41 -1.70 -0.44 10.16
C GLY A 41 -2.03 -1.44 11.28
N GLY A 42 -2.53 -2.61 10.94
CA GLY A 42 -2.70 -3.69 11.92
C GLY A 42 -1.40 -4.11 12.58
N MET A 43 -0.32 -4.17 11.80
CA MET A 43 1.01 -4.52 12.33
C MET A 43 1.67 -3.33 13.04
N THR A 44 1.69 -2.17 12.41
CA THR A 44 2.45 -1.00 12.87
C THR A 44 1.78 -0.25 14.03
N MET A 45 0.44 -0.17 14.04
CA MET A 45 -0.33 0.58 15.04
C MET A 45 -0.94 -0.32 16.11
N MET A 46 -1.30 -1.56 15.77
CA MET A 46 -2.03 -2.45 16.67
C MET A 46 -1.19 -3.65 17.15
N GLY A 47 0.05 -3.81 16.66
CA GLY A 47 0.94 -4.91 17.05
C GLY A 47 0.47 -6.29 16.60
N LYS A 48 -0.39 -6.38 15.57
CA LYS A 48 -0.80 -7.67 15.01
C LYS A 48 0.38 -8.35 14.32
N PRO A 49 0.47 -9.69 14.35
CA PRO A 49 1.58 -10.42 13.76
C PRO A 49 1.59 -10.42 12.22
N SER A 50 0.46 -10.10 11.60
CA SER A 50 0.30 -10.02 10.14
C SER A 50 -0.91 -9.17 9.76
N THR A 51 -1.04 -8.86 8.46
CA THR A 51 -2.19 -8.15 7.90
C THR A 51 -3.46 -9.01 7.82
N ILE A 52 -3.34 -10.35 7.89
CA ILE A 52 -4.46 -11.30 7.71
C ILE A 52 -5.58 -11.10 8.73
N SER A 53 -5.26 -10.69 9.95
CA SER A 53 -6.24 -10.50 11.02
C SER A 53 -6.86 -9.10 11.07
N VAL A 54 -6.53 -8.24 10.11
CA VAL A 54 -7.13 -6.90 9.99
C VAL A 54 -8.56 -7.01 9.49
N THR A 55 -9.47 -6.33 10.16
CA THR A 55 -10.89 -6.34 9.83
C THR A 55 -11.32 -5.14 9.00
N MET A 56 -12.47 -5.25 8.33
CA MET A 56 -13.07 -4.09 7.63
C MET A 56 -13.39 -2.93 8.57
N ASP A 57 -13.77 -3.19 9.81
CA ASP A 57 -14.09 -2.12 10.76
C ASP A 57 -12.84 -1.36 11.23
N GLU A 58 -11.72 -2.06 11.38
CA GLU A 58 -10.41 -1.42 11.63
C GLU A 58 -9.98 -0.56 10.44
N MET A 59 -10.17 -1.05 9.21
CA MET A 59 -9.87 -0.25 8.02
C MET A 59 -10.78 0.97 7.88
N VAL A 60 -12.05 0.86 8.24
CA VAL A 60 -12.99 1.99 8.32
C VAL A 60 -12.50 3.02 9.35
N MET A 61 -12.04 2.58 10.51
CA MET A 61 -11.50 3.45 11.56
C MET A 61 -10.25 4.20 11.08
N PHE A 62 -9.26 3.50 10.52
CA PHE A 62 -8.04 4.12 9.99
C PHE A 62 -8.38 5.10 8.86
N THR A 63 -9.19 4.67 7.89
CA THR A 63 -9.58 5.49 6.74
C THR A 63 -10.30 6.77 7.16
N SER A 64 -11.24 6.67 8.10
CA SER A 64 -11.95 7.83 8.64
C SER A 64 -11.01 8.80 9.35
N SER A 65 -9.99 8.30 10.05
CA SER A 65 -9.01 9.14 10.75
C SER A 65 -8.12 9.88 9.77
N VAL A 66 -7.62 9.20 8.74
CA VAL A 66 -6.78 9.78 7.69
C VAL A 66 -7.53 10.85 6.90
N LEU A 67 -8.76 10.56 6.47
CA LEU A 67 -9.57 11.48 5.67
C LEU A 67 -9.88 12.80 6.38
N ARG A 68 -9.92 12.83 7.72
CA ARG A 68 -10.03 14.08 8.47
C ARG A 68 -8.76 14.93 8.45
N GLY A 69 -7.60 14.30 8.18
CA GLY A 69 -6.29 14.96 8.14
C GLY A 69 -5.89 15.53 6.79
N VAL A 70 -6.62 15.20 5.72
CA VAL A 70 -6.25 15.58 4.34
C VAL A 70 -7.36 16.36 3.64
N LYS A 71 -6.96 17.15 2.63
CA LYS A 71 -7.86 17.94 1.77
C LYS A 71 -7.60 17.70 0.28
N THR A 72 -6.37 17.45 -0.10
CA THR A 72 -5.93 17.39 -1.50
C THR A 72 -5.16 16.13 -1.86
N CYS A 73 -4.57 15.42 -0.88
CA CYS A 73 -3.94 14.13 -1.11
C CYS A 73 -4.94 13.11 -1.67
N PHE A 74 -4.50 12.33 -2.64
CA PHE A 74 -5.28 11.20 -3.16
C PHE A 74 -5.21 10.02 -2.17
N VAL A 75 -6.34 9.63 -1.60
CA VAL A 75 -6.40 8.60 -0.56
C VAL A 75 -6.83 7.26 -1.13
N VAL A 76 -6.00 6.25 -0.97
CA VAL A 76 -6.28 4.85 -1.29
C VAL A 76 -6.50 4.08 0.00
N ALA A 77 -7.60 3.35 0.12
CA ALA A 77 -7.89 2.51 1.28
C ALA A 77 -7.75 1.02 0.93
N ASP A 78 -7.04 0.25 1.77
CA ASP A 78 -6.89 -1.18 1.56
C ASP A 78 -8.18 -1.93 1.88
N MET A 79 -8.48 -2.90 1.04
CA MET A 79 -9.44 -3.95 1.32
C MET A 79 -8.71 -5.08 2.09
N PRO A 80 -9.04 -5.34 3.36
CA PRO A 80 -8.34 -6.34 4.15
C PRO A 80 -8.66 -7.76 3.68
N PHE A 81 -7.86 -8.72 4.12
CA PHE A 81 -8.04 -10.13 3.81
C PHE A 81 -9.47 -10.62 4.09
N MET A 82 -10.02 -11.42 3.19
CA MET A 82 -11.40 -11.95 3.18
C MET A 82 -12.51 -10.91 2.98
N SER A 83 -12.20 -9.65 2.71
CA SER A 83 -13.22 -8.64 2.40
C SER A 83 -13.64 -8.60 0.93
N TYR A 84 -12.87 -9.26 0.04
CA TYR A 84 -13.13 -9.27 -1.42
C TYR A 84 -12.99 -10.65 -2.06
N GLN A 85 -12.40 -11.64 -1.37
CA GLN A 85 -12.14 -12.97 -1.95
C GLN A 85 -13.41 -13.80 -2.09
N VAL A 86 -14.41 -13.62 -1.22
CA VAL A 86 -15.58 -14.50 -1.08
C VAL A 86 -16.49 -14.42 -2.32
N SER A 87 -16.94 -13.22 -2.68
CA SER A 87 -17.82 -13.01 -3.84
C SER A 87 -17.65 -11.61 -4.46
N ASN A 88 -18.19 -11.41 -5.67
CA ASN A 88 -18.21 -10.09 -6.31
C ASN A 88 -19.07 -9.10 -5.53
N GLU A 89 -20.22 -9.54 -5.03
CA GLU A 89 -21.18 -8.73 -4.27
C GLU A 89 -20.55 -8.23 -2.97
N GLU A 90 -19.82 -9.09 -2.26
CA GLU A 90 -19.13 -8.73 -1.04
C GLU A 90 -17.97 -7.77 -1.32
N ALA A 91 -17.19 -8.01 -2.36
CA ALA A 91 -16.12 -7.14 -2.79
C ALA A 91 -16.63 -5.72 -3.11
N VAL A 92 -17.72 -5.61 -3.88
CA VAL A 92 -18.36 -4.31 -4.19
C VAL A 92 -18.89 -3.63 -2.93
N ARG A 93 -19.56 -4.38 -2.05
CA ARG A 93 -20.11 -3.84 -0.79
C ARG A 93 -19.01 -3.28 0.11
N ASN A 94 -17.94 -4.02 0.31
CA ASN A 94 -16.82 -3.60 1.16
C ASN A 94 -16.02 -2.46 0.54
N ALA A 95 -15.78 -2.47 -0.78
CA ALA A 95 -15.22 -1.33 -1.49
C ALA A 95 -16.09 -0.08 -1.32
N GLY A 96 -17.41 -0.23 -1.47
CA GLY A 96 -18.38 0.85 -1.26
C GLY A 96 -18.35 1.44 0.15
N ARG A 97 -18.13 0.62 1.19
CA ARG A 97 -17.94 1.11 2.57
C ARG A 97 -16.77 2.08 2.69
N LEU A 98 -15.64 1.78 2.08
CA LEU A 98 -14.44 2.64 2.11
C LEU A 98 -14.64 3.91 1.26
N MET A 99 -15.25 3.78 0.09
CA MET A 99 -15.56 4.91 -0.79
C MET A 99 -16.55 5.88 -0.16
N SER A 100 -17.55 5.39 0.57
CA SER A 100 -18.56 6.24 1.23
C SER A 100 -17.99 7.09 2.36
N LEU A 101 -16.80 6.76 2.87
CA LEU A 101 -16.06 7.60 3.82
C LEU A 101 -15.39 8.79 3.13
N GLY A 102 -15.16 8.73 1.80
CA GLY A 102 -14.49 9.75 1.02
C GLY A 102 -13.13 9.35 0.47
N SER A 103 -12.71 8.06 0.51
CA SER A 103 -11.51 7.62 -0.18
C SER A 103 -11.66 7.74 -1.69
N ASP A 104 -10.55 7.93 -2.42
CA ASP A 104 -10.54 8.11 -3.87
C ASP A 104 -10.43 6.80 -4.64
N ALA A 105 -9.90 5.76 -4.01
CA ALA A 105 -9.75 4.42 -4.58
C ALA A 105 -9.64 3.38 -3.48
N VAL A 106 -9.83 2.11 -3.85
CA VAL A 106 -9.52 0.96 -2.99
C VAL A 106 -8.34 0.17 -3.54
N LYS A 107 -7.57 -0.51 -2.67
CA LYS A 107 -6.51 -1.43 -3.08
C LYS A 107 -6.88 -2.85 -2.67
N LEU A 108 -6.56 -3.81 -3.52
CA LEU A 108 -6.67 -5.25 -3.22
C LEU A 108 -5.49 -6.02 -3.82
N GLU A 109 -5.19 -7.17 -3.24
CA GLU A 109 -4.07 -8.03 -3.60
C GLU A 109 -4.52 -9.21 -4.45
N GLY A 110 -3.65 -9.58 -5.41
CA GLY A 110 -3.82 -10.74 -6.27
C GLY A 110 -3.75 -10.41 -7.75
N GLY A 111 -3.53 -11.44 -8.54
CA GLY A 111 -3.36 -11.38 -9.99
C GLY A 111 -4.65 -11.70 -10.76
N LYS A 112 -4.49 -12.49 -11.81
CA LYS A 112 -5.60 -12.89 -12.71
C LYS A 112 -6.79 -13.53 -12.00
N GLU A 113 -6.56 -14.22 -10.89
CA GLU A 113 -7.61 -14.84 -10.07
C GLU A 113 -8.53 -13.81 -9.41
N MET A 114 -8.03 -12.58 -9.21
CA MET A 114 -8.80 -11.45 -8.67
C MET A 114 -9.41 -10.56 -9.77
N ALA A 115 -9.12 -10.82 -11.05
CA ALA A 115 -9.69 -10.04 -12.15
C ALA A 115 -11.24 -9.93 -12.10
N PRO A 116 -12.01 -10.99 -11.78
CA PRO A 116 -13.47 -10.86 -11.65
C PRO A 116 -13.91 -9.90 -10.52
N ARG A 117 -13.14 -9.83 -9.42
CA ARG A 117 -13.41 -8.92 -8.29
C ARG A 117 -13.12 -7.48 -8.68
N ILE A 118 -11.98 -7.25 -9.33
CA ILE A 118 -11.60 -5.93 -9.87
C ILE A 118 -12.65 -5.45 -10.86
N GLN A 119 -13.06 -6.30 -11.80
CA GLN A 119 -14.10 -5.94 -12.78
C GLN A 119 -15.39 -5.52 -12.09
N ALA A 120 -15.89 -6.31 -11.13
CA ALA A 120 -17.13 -6.00 -10.43
C ALA A 120 -17.07 -4.67 -9.67
N ILE A 121 -15.93 -4.40 -9.00
CA ILE A 121 -15.72 -3.14 -8.27
C ILE A 121 -15.64 -1.96 -9.24
N THR A 122 -14.93 -2.12 -10.37
CA THR A 122 -14.81 -1.05 -11.37
C THR A 122 -16.10 -0.79 -12.13
N ASP A 123 -16.90 -1.82 -12.39
CA ASP A 123 -18.25 -1.69 -12.99
C ASP A 123 -19.21 -0.95 -12.06
N ALA A 124 -18.99 -1.04 -10.74
CA ALA A 124 -19.70 -0.23 -9.75
C ALA A 124 -19.22 1.24 -9.68
N GLY A 125 -18.24 1.64 -10.52
CA GLY A 125 -17.71 3.00 -10.58
C GLY A 125 -16.58 3.32 -9.59
N ILE A 126 -16.02 2.30 -8.93
CA ILE A 126 -14.99 2.47 -7.90
C ILE A 126 -13.60 2.24 -8.51
N PRO A 127 -12.66 3.21 -8.42
CA PRO A 127 -11.30 3.02 -8.87
C PRO A 127 -10.55 1.98 -8.03
N VAL A 128 -9.84 1.05 -8.69
CA VAL A 128 -9.10 -0.03 -8.03
C VAL A 128 -7.61 0.11 -8.29
N VAL A 129 -6.81 -0.02 -7.23
CA VAL A 129 -5.37 -0.25 -7.28
C VAL A 129 -5.12 -1.75 -7.12
N SER A 130 -4.53 -2.40 -8.12
CA SER A 130 -4.10 -3.79 -8.00
C SER A 130 -2.73 -3.87 -7.32
N HIS A 131 -2.55 -4.80 -6.40
CA HIS A 131 -1.28 -5.04 -5.72
C HIS A 131 -0.75 -6.44 -6.05
N LEU A 132 0.44 -6.48 -6.65
CA LEU A 132 1.10 -7.70 -7.14
C LEU A 132 2.57 -7.76 -6.69
N GLY A 133 3.21 -8.88 -6.95
CA GLY A 133 4.55 -9.18 -6.47
C GLY A 133 4.48 -9.84 -5.10
N LEU A 134 5.10 -9.28 -4.10
CA LEU A 134 4.89 -9.71 -2.73
C LEU A 134 3.54 -9.18 -2.26
N THR A 135 2.65 -10.08 -1.88
CA THR A 135 1.31 -9.77 -1.38
C THR A 135 1.20 -10.27 0.05
N PRO A 136 1.28 -9.37 1.07
CA PRO A 136 1.28 -9.75 2.48
C PRO A 136 0.08 -10.60 2.92
N GLN A 137 -1.08 -10.40 2.33
CA GLN A 137 -2.28 -11.22 2.60
C GLN A 137 -2.13 -12.67 2.10
N SER A 138 -1.16 -12.96 1.22
CA SER A 138 -0.92 -14.29 0.64
C SER A 138 0.43 -14.90 1.07
N LEU A 139 1.05 -14.43 2.15
CA LEU A 139 2.38 -14.86 2.60
C LEU A 139 2.48 -16.38 2.80
N SER A 140 1.41 -17.03 3.26
CA SER A 140 1.38 -18.48 3.42
C SER A 140 1.57 -19.24 2.11
N GLN A 141 1.06 -18.69 0.99
CA GLN A 141 1.22 -19.26 -0.35
C GLN A 141 2.60 -18.92 -0.95
N LEU A 142 3.12 -17.74 -0.62
CA LEU A 142 4.41 -17.25 -1.14
C LEU A 142 5.62 -17.82 -0.38
N GLY A 143 5.40 -18.49 0.74
CA GLY A 143 6.47 -19.04 1.59
C GLY A 143 7.27 -17.96 2.33
N GLY A 144 6.60 -16.86 2.71
CA GLY A 144 7.16 -15.75 3.48
C GLY A 144 7.56 -14.53 2.64
N TYR A 145 8.23 -13.58 3.28
CA TYR A 145 8.71 -12.34 2.64
C TYR A 145 9.87 -12.63 1.67
N ARG A 146 9.57 -12.83 0.40
CA ARG A 146 10.53 -13.16 -0.65
C ARG A 146 10.35 -12.26 -1.86
N VAL A 147 11.47 -11.93 -2.52
CA VAL A 147 11.48 -11.20 -3.80
C VAL A 147 10.77 -12.04 -4.86
N GLN A 148 9.82 -11.45 -5.55
CA GLN A 148 8.98 -12.08 -6.58
C GLN A 148 9.52 -11.80 -7.99
N GLY A 149 9.19 -12.66 -8.97
CA GLY A 149 9.58 -12.44 -10.37
C GLY A 149 11.02 -12.81 -10.73
N ARG A 150 11.78 -13.52 -9.88
CA ARG A 150 13.21 -13.80 -10.08
C ARG A 150 13.52 -14.83 -11.18
N SER A 151 12.59 -15.72 -11.51
CA SER A 151 12.74 -16.68 -12.60
C SER A 151 11.94 -16.25 -13.83
N LEU A 152 12.33 -16.76 -15.01
CA LEU A 152 11.57 -16.48 -16.24
C LEU A 152 10.10 -16.89 -16.12
N THR A 153 9.81 -18.00 -15.45
CA THR A 153 8.44 -18.47 -15.23
C THR A 153 7.67 -17.52 -14.30
N SER A 154 8.26 -17.11 -13.16
CA SER A 154 7.62 -16.19 -12.24
C SER A 154 7.46 -14.80 -12.84
N PHE A 155 8.40 -14.30 -13.65
CA PHE A 155 8.23 -13.08 -14.43
C PHE A 155 7.04 -13.16 -15.39
N LYS A 156 6.96 -14.24 -16.20
CA LYS A 156 5.84 -14.43 -17.15
C LYS A 156 4.49 -14.48 -16.43
N ASN A 157 4.43 -15.15 -15.29
CA ASN A 157 3.20 -15.20 -14.47
C ASN A 157 2.83 -13.81 -13.99
N LEU A 158 3.77 -13.06 -13.41
CA LEU A 158 3.54 -11.71 -12.91
C LEU A 158 3.10 -10.75 -14.03
N LEU A 159 3.72 -10.86 -15.23
CA LEU A 159 3.32 -10.08 -16.41
C LEU A 159 1.89 -10.43 -16.85
N ASN A 160 1.54 -11.71 -16.91
CA ASN A 160 0.18 -12.13 -17.25
C ASN A 160 -0.84 -11.65 -16.21
N ASP A 161 -0.48 -11.71 -14.95
CA ASP A 161 -1.35 -11.26 -13.85
C ASP A 161 -1.63 -9.76 -13.93
N ILE A 162 -0.60 -8.93 -14.11
CA ILE A 162 -0.80 -7.48 -14.18
C ILE A 162 -1.60 -7.07 -15.43
N LEU A 163 -1.39 -7.73 -16.56
CA LEU A 163 -2.17 -7.48 -17.78
C LEU A 163 -3.64 -7.90 -17.62
N ALA A 164 -3.89 -9.01 -16.91
CA ALA A 164 -5.25 -9.46 -16.62
C ALA A 164 -6.01 -8.48 -15.72
N VAL A 165 -5.38 -7.98 -14.65
CA VAL A 165 -6.01 -7.00 -13.76
C VAL A 165 -6.16 -5.62 -14.41
N GLU A 166 -5.22 -5.21 -15.27
CA GLU A 166 -5.37 -3.99 -16.07
C GLU A 166 -6.57 -4.11 -17.02
N LYS A 167 -6.71 -5.25 -17.70
CA LYS A 167 -7.88 -5.53 -18.57
C LYS A 167 -9.20 -5.55 -17.79
N ALA A 168 -9.19 -6.00 -16.55
CA ALA A 168 -10.34 -5.99 -15.64
C ALA A 168 -10.70 -4.59 -15.12
N GLY A 169 -9.94 -3.55 -15.47
CA GLY A 169 -10.24 -2.16 -15.15
C GLY A 169 -9.42 -1.55 -14.01
N ALA A 170 -8.41 -2.25 -13.48
CA ALA A 170 -7.53 -1.65 -12.48
C ALA A 170 -6.97 -0.30 -12.98
N ALA A 171 -7.19 0.76 -12.21
CA ALA A 171 -6.82 2.12 -12.58
C ALA A 171 -5.32 2.40 -12.40
N PHE A 172 -4.69 1.72 -11.45
CA PHE A 172 -3.28 1.82 -11.07
C PHE A 172 -2.76 0.44 -10.64
N HIS A 173 -1.45 0.29 -10.64
CA HIS A 173 -0.78 -0.94 -10.18
C HIS A 173 0.27 -0.60 -9.13
N LEU A 174 0.41 -1.45 -8.11
CA LEU A 174 1.50 -1.46 -7.15
C LEU A 174 2.26 -2.78 -7.28
N LEU A 175 3.58 -2.69 -7.46
CA LEU A 175 4.48 -3.84 -7.39
C LEU A 175 5.29 -3.78 -6.10
N GLU A 176 5.30 -4.88 -5.35
CA GLU A 176 6.10 -5.00 -4.13
C GLU A 176 7.17 -6.07 -4.26
N CYS A 177 8.40 -5.73 -3.83
CA CYS A 177 9.54 -6.64 -3.75
C CYS A 177 9.79 -7.41 -5.07
N VAL A 178 9.84 -6.69 -6.20
CA VAL A 178 10.14 -7.21 -7.54
C VAL A 178 11.49 -6.64 -8.01
N PRO A 179 12.37 -7.44 -8.65
CA PRO A 179 13.64 -6.92 -9.18
C PRO A 179 13.44 -5.74 -10.13
N GLU A 180 14.35 -4.77 -10.10
CA GLU A 180 14.24 -3.53 -10.89
C GLU A 180 14.16 -3.80 -12.40
N GLU A 181 14.92 -4.75 -12.91
CA GLU A 181 14.91 -5.16 -14.31
C GLU A 181 13.58 -5.80 -14.73
N VAL A 182 12.96 -6.58 -13.84
CA VAL A 182 11.64 -7.18 -14.06
C VAL A 182 10.57 -6.09 -14.06
N THR A 183 10.63 -5.17 -13.11
CA THR A 183 9.72 -4.02 -13.04
C THR A 183 9.84 -3.14 -14.28
N ALA A 184 11.07 -2.88 -14.76
CA ALA A 184 11.33 -2.11 -15.98
C ALA A 184 10.71 -2.77 -17.22
N GLU A 185 10.77 -4.11 -17.31
CA GLU A 185 10.15 -4.83 -18.42
C GLU A 185 8.61 -4.78 -18.32
N ILE A 186 8.04 -5.04 -17.13
CA ILE A 186 6.59 -4.91 -16.90
C ILE A 186 6.10 -3.50 -17.26
N TYR A 187 6.84 -2.46 -16.88
CA TYR A 187 6.49 -1.06 -17.14
C TYR A 187 6.26 -0.76 -18.64
N ARG A 188 6.98 -1.46 -19.54
CA ARG A 188 6.82 -1.31 -21.00
C ARG A 188 5.50 -1.85 -21.52
N HIS A 189 4.87 -2.76 -20.80
CA HIS A 189 3.67 -3.46 -21.22
C HIS A 189 2.38 -2.88 -20.61
N VAL A 190 2.46 -2.14 -19.49
CA VAL A 190 1.28 -1.57 -18.82
C VAL A 190 1.01 -0.14 -19.27
N LYS A 191 -0.27 0.18 -19.45
CA LYS A 191 -0.74 1.51 -19.88
C LYS A 191 -1.03 2.43 -18.69
N ASN A 192 -1.57 1.86 -17.62
CA ASN A 192 -1.94 2.57 -16.41
C ASN A 192 -0.71 2.87 -15.55
N PRO A 193 -0.79 3.85 -14.63
CA PRO A 193 0.31 4.15 -13.72
C PRO A 193 0.75 2.92 -12.92
N LEU A 194 2.06 2.73 -12.83
CA LEU A 194 2.72 1.67 -12.08
C LEU A 194 3.54 2.28 -10.96
N TYR A 195 3.25 1.91 -9.73
CA TYR A 195 3.95 2.32 -8.53
C TYR A 195 4.77 1.16 -7.97
N GLY A 196 5.77 1.45 -7.14
CA GLY A 196 6.62 0.45 -6.55
C GLY A 196 6.85 0.64 -5.05
N ILE A 197 7.00 -0.46 -4.35
CA ILE A 197 7.59 -0.54 -3.02
C ILE A 197 8.64 -1.65 -3.03
N GLY A 198 9.92 -1.27 -2.91
CA GLY A 198 11.03 -2.23 -3.07
C GLY A 198 11.12 -2.85 -4.46
N SER A 199 10.72 -2.13 -5.53
CA SER A 199 10.64 -2.64 -6.91
C SER A 199 11.48 -1.82 -7.91
N GLY A 200 12.50 -1.11 -7.44
CA GLY A 200 13.39 -0.30 -8.25
C GLY A 200 12.78 1.05 -8.66
N ARG A 201 13.52 1.78 -9.52
CA ARG A 201 13.19 3.18 -9.89
C ARG A 201 12.33 3.33 -11.14
N ASN A 202 12.15 2.25 -11.92
CA ASN A 202 11.45 2.27 -13.21
C ASN A 202 9.93 2.20 -13.04
N VAL A 203 9.36 3.12 -12.26
CA VAL A 203 7.94 3.23 -11.93
C VAL A 203 7.50 4.71 -11.94
N ASP A 204 6.21 4.97 -11.93
CA ASP A 204 5.65 6.32 -11.94
C ASP A 204 5.70 7.00 -10.56
N GLY A 205 5.96 6.26 -9.50
CA GLY A 205 6.10 6.78 -8.14
C GLY A 205 6.48 5.67 -7.16
N GLN A 206 6.82 6.06 -5.94
CA GLN A 206 7.26 5.16 -4.88
C GLN A 206 6.33 5.25 -3.68
N LEU A 207 5.94 4.07 -3.18
CA LEU A 207 5.28 3.93 -1.89
C LEU A 207 6.34 3.59 -0.82
N VAL A 208 6.19 4.15 0.35
CA VAL A 208 6.94 3.77 1.55
C VAL A 208 6.02 3.70 2.76
N ILE A 209 6.28 2.75 3.65
CA ILE A 209 5.61 2.68 4.94
C ILE A 209 6.20 3.76 5.85
N SER A 210 5.34 4.65 6.37
CA SER A 210 5.77 5.80 7.18
C SER A 210 6.55 5.39 8.42
N HIS A 211 6.15 4.31 9.09
CA HIS A 211 6.83 3.77 10.26
C HIS A 211 8.25 3.30 9.95
N ASP A 212 8.46 2.65 8.79
CA ASP A 212 9.80 2.24 8.36
C ASP A 212 10.66 3.45 8.04
N MET A 213 10.12 4.42 7.30
CA MET A 213 10.82 5.65 6.91
C MET A 213 11.23 6.49 8.11
N LEU A 214 10.39 6.54 9.16
CA LEU A 214 10.64 7.32 10.37
C LEU A 214 11.37 6.54 11.47
N GLY A 215 11.66 5.26 11.25
CA GLY A 215 12.33 4.42 12.25
C GLY A 215 11.45 4.17 13.49
N LEU A 216 10.14 4.03 13.31
CA LEU A 216 9.18 3.65 14.36
C LEU A 216 8.85 2.16 14.34
N PHE A 217 9.49 1.41 13.47
CA PHE A 217 9.22 -0.01 13.32
C PHE A 217 9.65 -0.79 14.57
N VAL A 218 8.77 -1.65 15.06
CA VAL A 218 9.02 -2.58 16.16
C VAL A 218 8.85 -4.00 15.61
N GLY A 219 9.97 -4.67 15.32
CA GLY A 219 9.96 -6.02 14.76
C GLY A 219 11.35 -6.46 14.30
N ASP A 220 11.46 -7.74 13.92
CA ASP A 220 12.74 -8.37 13.57
C ASP A 220 13.17 -8.14 12.11
N VAL A 221 12.27 -7.65 11.25
CA VAL A 221 12.53 -7.48 9.81
C VAL A 221 12.54 -6.00 9.46
N ASP A 222 13.75 -5.47 9.24
CA ASP A 222 13.96 -4.10 8.74
C ASP A 222 14.10 -4.13 7.21
N PRO A 223 13.17 -3.50 6.46
CA PRO A 223 13.22 -3.53 4.99
C PRO A 223 14.46 -2.80 4.45
N LYS A 224 15.41 -3.52 3.88
CA LYS A 224 16.70 -2.99 3.39
C LYS A 224 16.56 -1.93 2.28
N PHE A 225 15.44 -1.91 1.57
CA PHE A 225 15.17 -0.97 0.48
C PHE A 225 14.64 0.38 0.98
N VAL A 226 14.28 0.51 2.26
CA VAL A 226 13.73 1.73 2.82
C VAL A 226 14.87 2.63 3.31
N LYS A 227 14.91 3.86 2.79
CA LYS A 227 15.75 4.91 3.36
C LYS A 227 15.11 5.46 4.63
N LYS A 228 15.81 5.35 5.76
CA LYS A 228 15.39 5.97 7.02
C LYS A 228 15.77 7.45 7.04
N TYR A 229 14.82 8.28 7.36
CA TYR A 229 15.00 9.74 7.50
C TYR A 229 15.09 10.17 8.97
N ALA A 230 14.64 9.31 9.89
CA ALA A 230 14.71 9.51 11.32
C ALA A 230 14.88 8.17 12.04
N ASN A 231 15.09 8.22 13.36
CA ASN A 231 15.06 7.07 14.26
C ASN A 231 14.21 7.45 15.48
N LEU A 232 12.89 7.53 15.26
CA LEU A 232 11.97 7.98 16.31
C LEU A 232 11.85 6.98 17.45
N SER A 233 12.03 5.69 17.19
CA SER A 233 12.04 4.67 18.25
C SER A 233 13.15 4.96 19.28
N LYS A 234 14.34 5.36 18.84
CA LYS A 234 15.44 5.76 19.73
C LYS A 234 15.08 7.00 20.54
N ILE A 235 14.41 7.97 19.96
CA ILE A 235 13.96 9.19 20.65
C ILE A 235 12.94 8.84 21.72
N CYS A 236 11.95 7.99 21.40
CA CYS A 236 10.96 7.52 22.35
C CYS A 236 11.60 6.77 23.53
N LEU A 237 12.57 5.88 23.25
CA LEU A 237 13.28 5.14 24.28
C LEU A 237 14.12 6.05 25.19
N LEU A 238 14.75 7.08 24.65
CA LEU A 238 15.52 8.05 25.43
C LEU A 238 14.64 8.87 26.37
N TYR A 239 13.45 9.25 25.95
CA TYR A 239 12.49 9.98 26.78
C TYR A 239 12.01 9.13 27.97
N THR A 240 11.78 7.85 27.76
CA THR A 240 11.27 6.92 28.79
C THR A 240 12.38 6.28 29.63
N SER A 241 13.65 6.41 29.25
CA SER A 241 14.78 5.92 30.05
C SER A 241 14.94 6.75 31.32
N PRO A 242 15.15 6.10 32.50
CA PRO A 242 15.44 6.84 33.73
C PRO A 242 16.69 7.69 33.53
N SER A 243 16.54 8.99 33.57
CA SER A 243 17.68 9.91 33.59
C SER A 243 18.27 9.96 34.99
N PRO A 244 19.60 10.10 35.17
CA PRO A 244 20.18 10.39 36.48
C PRO A 244 19.59 11.61 37.18
N ARG A 245 18.95 12.52 36.44
CA ARG A 245 18.20 13.69 36.99
C ARG A 245 16.84 13.32 37.57
N ASP A 246 16.25 12.20 37.11
CA ASP A 246 14.92 11.75 37.58
C ASP A 246 15.01 10.90 38.86
N SER A 247 16.20 10.40 39.16
CA SER A 247 16.49 9.64 40.38
C SER A 247 16.79 10.51 41.62
N SER A 248 16.74 11.83 41.45
CA SER A 248 17.01 12.81 42.54
C SER A 248 15.75 13.47 43.13
N LYS A 249 14.56 12.83 42.94
CA LYS A 249 13.31 13.24 43.61
C LYS A 249 12.92 12.26 44.69
#